data_a0b9a1e000a9dc6da1cdf368505875e9
#
_entry.id   a0b9a1e000a9dc6da1cdf368505875e9
#
_cell.length_a   1.000
_cell.length_b   1.000
_cell.length_c   1.000
_cell.angle_alpha   90.00
_cell.angle_beta   90.00
_cell.angle_gamma   90.00
#
_symmetry.space_group_name_H-M   'P 1'
#
loop_
_entity.id
_entity.type
_entity.pdbx_description
1 polymer ?
#
loop_
_entity_poly.entity_id
_entity_poly.type
_entity_poly.pdbx_seq_one_letter_code
_entity_poly.pdbx_strand_id
1 'polypeptide(L)'
;MPKQNEKETQLNMQQQIPEVYSNTALVNFSPYEFEITLGLGSSNYEGVKPAVNVRMSPQFAKEFANVLQENVDLYEQQVAKIVVSGEGKK
;
A
#
# COMPACT_ATOMS: atom_id res chain seq x y z
N MET A 1 4.06 32.07 1.25
CA MET A 1 4.86 31.82 2.36
C MET A 1 5.23 30.38 2.48
N PRO A 2 6.48 30.11 2.44
CA PRO A 2 6.87 28.72 2.60
C PRO A 2 6.39 28.13 3.91
N LYS A 3 6.40 28.94 4.94
CA LYS A 3 5.94 28.44 6.22
C LYS A 3 4.49 28.11 6.21
N GLN A 4 3.74 28.80 5.40
CA GLN A 4 2.34 28.53 5.34
C GLN A 4 2.09 27.17 4.70
N ASN A 5 2.85 26.84 3.68
CA ASN A 5 2.72 25.54 3.08
C ASN A 5 3.09 24.45 4.07
N GLU A 6 4.13 24.70 4.82
CA GLU A 6 4.51 23.72 5.82
C GLU A 6 3.43 23.56 6.85
N LYS A 7 2.83 24.66 7.23
CA LYS A 7 1.77 24.59 8.22
C LYS A 7 0.59 23.82 7.69
N GLU A 8 0.26 24.03 6.45
CA GLU A 8 -0.86 23.30 5.87
C GLU A 8 -0.56 21.83 5.86
N THR A 9 0.64 21.46 5.52
CA THR A 9 1.01 20.06 5.53
C THR A 9 0.89 19.48 6.92
N GLN A 10 1.37 20.23 7.91
CA GLN A 10 1.28 19.73 9.27
C GLN A 10 -0.15 19.62 9.75
N LEU A 11 -0.97 20.57 9.38
CA LEU A 11 -2.35 20.52 9.78
C LEU A 11 -3.04 19.31 9.16
N ASN A 12 -2.73 19.05 7.89
CA ASN A 12 -3.32 17.89 7.26
C ASN A 12 -2.87 16.62 7.94
N MET A 13 -1.64 16.57 8.36
CA MET A 13 -1.16 15.38 9.04
C MET A 13 -1.75 15.22 10.42
N GLN A 14 -2.21 16.31 11.02
CA GLN A 14 -2.86 16.22 12.31
C GLN A 14 -4.30 15.80 12.19
N GLN A 15 -4.87 15.95 11.02
CA GLN A 15 -6.21 15.45 10.82
C GLN A 15 -6.17 13.93 10.77
N GLN A 16 -7.31 13.34 11.00
CA GLN A 16 -7.37 11.90 10.95
C GLN A 16 -7.08 11.41 9.55
N ILE A 17 -6.11 10.56 9.45
CA ILE A 17 -5.81 9.87 8.21
C ILE A 17 -6.36 8.47 8.36
N PRO A 18 -7.23 8.03 7.44
CA PRO A 18 -7.77 6.68 7.55
C PRO A 18 -6.65 5.65 7.60
N GLU A 19 -6.79 4.71 8.50
CA GLU A 19 -5.81 3.66 8.65
C GLU A 19 -6.49 2.32 8.49
N VAL A 20 -5.83 1.45 7.76
CA VAL A 20 -6.37 0.14 7.48
C VAL A 20 -5.24 -0.87 7.62
N TYR A 21 -5.52 -1.95 8.30
CA TYR A 21 -4.62 -3.08 8.27
C TYR A 21 -5.05 -4.02 7.14
N SER A 22 -4.11 -4.45 6.34
CA SER A 22 -4.42 -5.31 5.22
C SER A 22 -3.39 -6.41 5.09
N ASN A 23 -3.86 -7.59 4.78
CA ASN A 23 -2.96 -8.68 4.47
C ASN A 23 -3.23 -9.25 3.08
N THR A 24 -4.10 -8.59 2.31
CA THR A 24 -4.45 -9.06 0.98
C THR A 24 -4.69 -7.86 0.09
N ALA A 25 -4.27 -7.98 -1.15
CA ALA A 25 -4.48 -6.93 -2.14
C ALA A 25 -5.01 -7.54 -3.42
N LEU A 26 -5.99 -6.88 -4.00
CA LEU A 26 -6.48 -7.20 -5.34
C LEU A 26 -6.23 -6.00 -6.21
N VAL A 27 -5.70 -6.22 -7.39
CA VAL A 27 -5.34 -5.13 -8.28
C VAL A 27 -6.05 -5.28 -9.60
N ASN A 28 -6.74 -4.24 -9.99
CA ASN A 28 -7.35 -4.14 -11.31
C ASN A 28 -6.77 -2.94 -12.01
N PHE A 29 -6.81 -2.96 -13.33
CA PHE A 29 -6.29 -1.82 -14.06
C PHE A 29 -7.05 -1.65 -15.37
N SER A 30 -6.97 -0.45 -15.87
CA SER A 30 -7.43 -0.09 -17.20
C SER A 30 -6.31 0.73 -17.83
N PRO A 31 -6.49 1.16 -19.08
CA PRO A 31 -5.46 2.04 -19.66
C PRO A 31 -5.28 3.34 -18.90
N TYR A 32 -6.22 3.69 -18.03
CA TYR A 32 -6.20 5.00 -17.40
C TYR A 32 -5.87 4.98 -15.93
N GLU A 33 -6.06 3.87 -15.24
CA GLU A 33 -5.80 3.89 -13.81
C GLU A 33 -5.63 2.48 -13.28
N PHE A 34 -5.01 2.41 -12.11
CA PHE A 34 -4.96 1.20 -11.30
C PHE A 34 -5.90 1.37 -10.13
N GLU A 35 -6.54 0.27 -9.77
CA GLU A 35 -7.37 0.22 -8.58
C GLU A 35 -6.85 -0.89 -7.69
N ILE A 36 -6.46 -0.54 -6.48
CA ILE A 36 -5.91 -1.50 -5.54
C ILE A 36 -6.90 -1.63 -4.39
N THR A 37 -7.46 -2.82 -4.23
CA THR A 37 -8.38 -3.11 -3.15
C THR A 37 -7.60 -3.80 -2.05
N LEU A 38 -7.50 -3.16 -0.91
CA LEU A 38 -6.82 -3.73 0.24
C LEU A 38 -7.85 -4.26 1.21
N GLY A 39 -7.53 -5.39 1.84
CA GLY A 39 -8.49 -5.97 2.75
C GLY A 39 -7.88 -7.13 3.51
N LEU A 40 -8.75 -7.92 4.09
CA LEU A 40 -8.35 -9.06 4.89
C LEU A 40 -8.78 -10.34 4.22
N GLY A 41 -7.82 -11.25 4.06
CA GLY A 41 -8.10 -12.58 3.61
C GLY A 41 -7.93 -13.54 4.76
N SER A 42 -8.72 -14.58 4.78
CA SER A 42 -8.67 -15.54 5.87
C SER A 42 -9.13 -16.89 5.36
N SER A 43 -8.57 -17.93 5.94
CA SER A 43 -9.04 -19.26 5.64
C SER A 43 -10.40 -19.54 6.26
N ASN A 44 -10.87 -18.66 7.11
CA ASN A 44 -12.15 -18.86 7.78
C ASN A 44 -13.32 -18.32 7.00
N TYR A 45 -13.07 -17.59 5.93
CA TYR A 45 -14.14 -17.12 5.05
C TYR A 45 -13.59 -17.01 3.65
N GLU A 46 -14.49 -17.03 2.73
CA GLU A 46 -14.11 -17.06 1.33
C GLU A 46 -13.77 -15.66 0.86
N GLY A 47 -12.71 -15.59 0.07
CA GLY A 47 -12.36 -14.37 -0.59
C GLY A 47 -11.76 -13.35 0.35
N VAL A 48 -11.91 -12.12 -0.04
CA VAL A 48 -11.31 -10.99 0.64
C VAL A 48 -12.41 -10.12 1.21
N LYS A 49 -12.22 -9.70 2.46
CA LYS A 49 -13.09 -8.73 3.07
C LYS A 49 -12.50 -7.35 2.78
N PRO A 50 -13.04 -6.65 1.79
CA PRO A 50 -12.40 -5.40 1.38
C PRO A 50 -12.54 -4.32 2.42
N ALA A 51 -11.51 -3.50 2.53
CA ALA A 51 -11.49 -2.39 3.48
C ALA A 51 -11.37 -1.06 2.78
N VAL A 52 -10.60 -0.98 1.71
CA VAL A 52 -10.38 0.31 1.07
C VAL A 52 -9.96 0.08 -0.37
N ASN A 53 -10.36 0.97 -1.25
CA ASN A 53 -9.87 1.05 -2.61
C ASN A 53 -8.96 2.26 -2.74
N VAL A 54 -7.81 2.05 -3.36
CA VAL A 54 -6.90 3.12 -3.68
C VAL A 54 -6.78 3.18 -5.19
N ARG A 55 -6.99 4.36 -5.75
CA ARG A 55 -6.90 4.53 -7.19
C ARG A 55 -5.75 5.44 -7.51
N MET A 56 -5.06 5.14 -8.59
CA MET A 56 -3.90 5.91 -8.95
C MET A 56 -3.66 5.78 -10.45
N SER A 57 -2.93 6.75 -11.00
CA SER A 57 -2.56 6.68 -12.39
C SER A 57 -1.58 5.55 -12.62
N PRO A 58 -1.46 5.07 -13.86
CA PRO A 58 -0.45 4.05 -14.13
C PRO A 58 0.95 4.52 -13.83
N GLN A 59 1.25 5.79 -14.09
CA GLN A 59 2.57 6.31 -13.79
C GLN A 59 2.87 6.26 -12.31
N PHE A 60 1.90 6.68 -11.50
CA PHE A 60 2.13 6.64 -10.06
C PHE A 60 2.15 5.21 -9.54
N ALA A 61 1.37 4.33 -10.14
CA ALA A 61 1.40 2.93 -9.72
C ALA A 61 2.80 2.36 -9.89
N LYS A 62 3.46 2.73 -10.98
CA LYS A 62 4.82 2.25 -11.19
C LYS A 62 5.77 2.86 -10.17
N GLU A 63 5.63 4.15 -9.91
CA GLU A 63 6.46 4.79 -8.90
C GLU A 63 6.23 4.21 -7.52
N PHE A 64 4.98 3.98 -7.20
CA PHE A 64 4.65 3.41 -5.91
C PHE A 64 5.26 2.02 -5.74
N ALA A 65 5.19 1.22 -6.80
CA ALA A 65 5.78 -0.12 -6.73
C ALA A 65 7.28 -0.05 -6.48
N ASN A 66 7.96 0.92 -7.11
CA ASN A 66 9.39 1.07 -6.90
C ASN A 66 9.69 1.52 -5.47
N VAL A 67 8.93 2.48 -4.98
CA VAL A 67 9.14 2.97 -3.62
C VAL A 67 8.94 1.84 -2.62
N LEU A 68 7.90 1.06 -2.83
CA LEU A 68 7.65 -0.04 -1.91
C LEU A 68 8.78 -1.06 -1.97
N GLN A 69 9.25 -1.37 -3.17
CA GLN A 69 10.33 -2.34 -3.30
C GLN A 69 11.60 -1.84 -2.60
N GLU A 70 11.90 -0.56 -2.76
CA GLU A 70 13.09 -0.01 -2.12
C GLU A 70 13.01 -0.13 -0.61
N ASN A 71 11.82 0.06 -0.07
CA ASN A 71 11.65 -0.02 1.38
C ASN A 71 11.66 -1.45 1.87
N VAL A 72 11.16 -2.37 1.08
CA VAL A 72 11.28 -3.78 1.41
C VAL A 72 12.75 -4.17 1.44
N ASP A 73 13.52 -3.72 0.47
CA ASP A 73 14.94 -4.03 0.43
C ASP A 73 15.65 -3.46 1.66
N LEU A 74 15.31 -2.24 2.01
CA LEU A 74 15.93 -1.61 3.17
C LEU A 74 15.58 -2.35 4.45
N TYR A 75 14.32 -2.74 4.59
CA TYR A 75 13.91 -3.51 5.75
C TYR A 75 14.72 -4.80 5.86
N GLU A 76 14.91 -5.47 4.73
CA GLU A 76 15.63 -6.75 4.78
C GLU A 76 17.10 -6.57 5.12
N GLN A 77 17.66 -5.40 4.82
CA GLN A 77 19.03 -5.12 5.22
C GLN A 77 19.14 -4.82 6.70
N GLN A 78 18.16 -4.13 7.25
CA GLN A 78 18.27 -3.60 8.59
C GLN A 78 17.61 -4.46 9.65
N VAL A 79 16.61 -5.21 9.28
CA VAL A 79 15.83 -5.94 10.26
C VAL A 79 15.97 -7.44 10.04
N ALA A 80 15.36 -7.95 9.00
CA ALA A 80 15.39 -9.38 8.76
C ALA A 80 14.82 -9.67 7.39
N LYS A 81 15.22 -10.79 6.83
CA LYS A 81 14.66 -11.21 5.57
C LYS A 81 13.18 -11.51 5.73
N ILE A 82 12.41 -11.08 4.76
CA ILE A 82 10.97 -11.30 4.78
C ILE A 82 10.68 -12.61 4.07
N VAL A 83 9.93 -13.47 4.74
CA VAL A 83 9.52 -14.73 4.17
C VAL A 83 8.05 -14.61 3.79
N VAL A 84 7.77 -14.84 2.51
CA VAL A 84 6.42 -14.69 2.01
C VAL A 84 5.72 -16.03 2.07
N SER A 85 4.49 -15.99 2.55
CA SER A 85 3.68 -17.19 2.67
C SER A 85 3.54 -17.85 1.30
N GLY A 86 3.84 -19.12 1.26
CA GLY A 86 3.75 -19.84 0.01
C GLY A 86 4.99 -19.79 -0.86
N GLU A 87 5.96 -18.96 -0.47
CA GLU A 87 7.16 -18.81 -1.27
C GLU A 87 7.93 -20.12 -1.38
N GLY A 88 7.97 -20.86 -0.32
CA GLY A 88 8.71 -22.11 -0.33
C GLY A 88 8.03 -23.22 -1.07
N LYS A 89 6.86 -22.99 -1.62
CA LYS A 89 6.14 -24.03 -2.33
C LYS A 89 6.48 -24.11 -3.79
N LYS A 90 7.30 -23.26 -4.24
CA LYS A 90 7.66 -23.26 -5.66
C LYS A 90 8.64 -24.31 -6.02
#